data_f4aab68e58f456ba8a09ccfe52ca7fbb
#
_entry.id   f4aab68e58f456ba8a09ccfe52ca7fbb
#
_cell.length_a   1.000
_cell.length_b   1.000
_cell.length_c   1.000
_cell.angle_alpha   90.00
_cell.angle_beta   90.00
_cell.angle_gamma   90.00
#
_symmetry.space_group_name_H-M   'P 1'
#
loop_
_entity.id
_entity.type
_entity.pdbx_description
1 polymer ?
#
loop_
_entity_poly.entity_id
_entity_poly.type
_entity_poly.pdbx_seq_one_letter_code
_entity_poly.pdbx_strand_id
1 'polypeptide(L)'
;MNAELTELMRLLGNIIRTGVVFATDASTGCVRVQSGELKTDWLRWNVARAGAFKIWIPPAIGEQVLIACIGGNPETAMIIGSLYSDNNPAPGNSLKEMVITTPDGAVIRYDADGSALTATGMKTASLEASVSVTLKTPVVECTQHLKAATFDITEGGTMTGDIKHSGGSFTSNGVQVDNHGHGGVEPGGSWTQGTK
;
A
#
# COMPACT_ATOMS: atom_id res chain seq x y z
N MET A 1 3.57 47.18 32.90
CA MET A 1 3.92 45.75 32.70
C MET A 1 5.36 45.73 32.26
N ASN A 2 6.23 44.93 32.86
CA ASN A 2 7.66 44.92 32.56
C ASN A 2 7.87 44.40 31.15
N ALA A 3 8.69 45.07 30.33
CA ALA A 3 8.97 44.66 28.93
C ALA A 3 9.48 43.22 28.85
N GLU A 4 10.26 42.75 29.82
CA GLU A 4 10.73 41.41 29.96
C GLU A 4 9.59 40.38 30.10
N LEU A 5 8.55 40.69 30.88
CA LEU A 5 7.38 39.84 31.06
C LEU A 5 6.57 39.75 29.77
N THR A 6 6.42 40.86 29.05
CA THR A 6 5.73 40.91 27.77
C THR A 6 6.46 40.02 26.72
N GLU A 7 7.78 40.13 26.68
CA GLU A 7 8.60 39.30 25.77
C GLU A 7 8.55 37.82 26.15
N LEU A 8 8.62 37.50 27.45
CA LEU A 8 8.48 36.11 27.91
C LEU A 8 7.12 35.51 27.50
N MET A 9 6.02 36.28 27.69
CA MET A 9 4.69 35.82 27.27
C MET A 9 4.58 35.62 25.76
N ARG A 10 5.23 36.47 24.95
CA ARG A 10 5.30 36.34 23.51
C ARG A 10 6.04 35.04 23.10
N LEU A 11 7.20 34.77 23.71
CA LEU A 11 7.98 33.56 23.45
C LEU A 11 7.21 32.30 23.86
N LEU A 12 6.59 32.31 25.04
CA LEU A 12 5.76 31.20 25.51
C LEU A 12 4.60 30.91 24.56
N GLY A 13 3.91 31.94 24.07
CA GLY A 13 2.82 31.80 23.10
C GLY A 13 3.24 31.28 21.75
N ASN A 14 4.54 31.29 21.43
CA ASN A 14 5.09 30.79 20.17
C ASN A 14 5.69 29.39 20.26
N ILE A 15 5.85 28.81 21.47
CA ILE A 15 6.49 27.50 21.62
C ILE A 15 5.78 26.40 20.78
N ILE A 16 4.44 26.36 20.83
CA ILE A 16 3.61 25.47 20.04
C ILE A 16 2.50 26.29 19.41
N ARG A 17 2.31 26.11 18.10
CA ARG A 17 1.27 26.78 17.32
C ARG A 17 0.61 25.81 16.36
N THR A 18 -0.63 26.08 16.00
CA THR A 18 -1.29 25.44 14.85
C THR A 18 -1.06 26.28 13.60
N GLY A 19 -1.01 25.63 12.45
CA GLY A 19 -0.93 26.30 11.17
C GLY A 19 -1.42 25.41 10.03
N VAL A 20 -1.47 25.97 8.84
CA VAL A 20 -1.89 25.28 7.62
C VAL A 20 -0.73 25.32 6.60
N VAL A 21 -0.43 24.18 6.01
CA VAL A 21 0.59 24.09 4.96
C VAL A 21 0.11 24.84 3.72
N PHE A 22 0.91 25.78 3.20
CA PHE A 22 0.58 26.55 2.01
C PHE A 22 1.55 26.35 0.85
N ALA A 23 2.71 25.74 1.08
CA ALA A 23 3.66 25.37 0.04
C ALA A 23 4.44 24.12 0.44
N THR A 24 4.82 23.32 -0.54
CA THR A 24 5.60 22.08 -0.38
C THR A 24 6.74 22.03 -1.39
N ASP A 25 7.90 21.52 -0.97
CA ASP A 25 9.04 21.25 -1.83
C ASP A 25 9.56 19.84 -1.58
N ALA A 26 9.23 18.92 -2.49
CA ALA A 26 9.64 17.52 -2.39
C ALA A 26 11.15 17.34 -2.58
N SER A 27 11.84 18.24 -3.28
CA SER A 27 13.28 18.14 -3.55
C SER A 27 14.12 18.38 -2.31
N THR A 28 13.68 19.28 -1.45
CA THR A 28 14.35 19.60 -0.18
C THR A 28 13.75 18.87 1.02
N GLY A 29 12.56 18.26 0.84
CA GLY A 29 11.80 17.64 1.93
C GLY A 29 11.35 18.69 2.95
N CYS A 30 10.85 19.84 2.48
CA CYS A 30 10.42 20.95 3.31
C CYS A 30 9.04 21.46 2.89
N VAL A 31 8.37 22.12 3.81
CA VAL A 31 7.08 22.78 3.57
C VAL A 31 7.07 24.18 4.23
N ARG A 32 6.13 25.03 3.83
CA ARG A 32 5.89 26.30 4.47
C ARG A 32 4.50 26.33 5.11
N VAL A 33 4.38 26.91 6.28
CA VAL A 33 3.17 26.91 7.10
C VAL A 33 2.73 28.33 7.39
N GLN A 34 1.43 28.58 7.30
CA GLN A 34 0.80 29.82 7.76
C GLN A 34 0.14 29.56 9.11
N SER A 35 0.50 30.37 10.12
CA SER A 35 -0.06 30.33 11.48
C SER A 35 -0.51 31.74 11.89
N GLY A 36 -1.80 32.04 11.68
CA GLY A 36 -2.31 33.42 11.78
C GLY A 36 -1.65 34.31 10.73
N GLU A 37 -1.07 35.43 11.14
CA GLU A 37 -0.34 36.35 10.27
C GLU A 37 1.09 35.86 9.92
N LEU A 38 1.61 34.86 10.67
CA LEU A 38 2.95 34.36 10.48
C LEU A 38 2.99 33.41 9.28
N LYS A 39 3.85 33.70 8.30
CA LYS A 39 4.26 32.76 7.25
C LYS A 39 5.68 32.32 7.52
N THR A 40 5.87 31.03 7.73
CA THR A 40 7.21 30.47 8.02
C THR A 40 8.07 30.47 6.77
N ASP A 41 9.36 30.33 6.98
CA ASP A 41 10.27 29.84 5.93
C ASP A 41 10.10 28.33 5.76
N TRP A 42 10.97 27.66 5.02
CA TRP A 42 10.93 26.24 4.74
C TRP A 42 11.25 25.43 6.00
N LEU A 43 10.28 24.62 6.45
CA LEU A 43 10.34 23.81 7.65
C LEU A 43 10.47 22.32 7.28
N ARG A 44 11.20 21.59 8.11
CA ARG A 44 11.17 20.12 8.10
C ARG A 44 9.97 19.61 8.89
N TRP A 45 9.45 18.45 8.50
CA TRP A 45 8.40 17.79 9.28
C TRP A 45 8.93 16.58 10.03
N ASN A 46 8.27 16.25 11.15
CA ASN A 46 8.53 15.05 11.92
C ASN A 46 8.07 13.81 11.16
N VAL A 47 8.87 12.77 11.18
CA VAL A 47 8.57 11.46 10.62
C VAL A 47 8.77 10.39 11.67
N ALA A 48 8.08 9.26 11.53
CA ALA A 48 8.19 8.17 12.50
C ALA A 48 9.63 7.62 12.59
N ARG A 49 10.36 7.58 11.47
CA ARG A 49 11.77 7.16 11.41
C ARG A 49 12.49 7.86 10.26
N ALA A 50 13.73 8.30 10.52
CA ALA A 50 14.60 9.00 9.56
C ALA A 50 16.07 8.50 9.57
N GLY A 51 16.33 7.34 10.20
CA GLY A 51 17.66 6.71 10.28
C GLY A 51 17.86 5.65 9.19
N ALA A 52 18.30 4.45 9.59
CA ALA A 52 18.42 3.30 8.69
C ALA A 52 17.06 2.89 8.14
N PHE A 53 16.02 2.86 8.97
CA PHE A 53 14.64 2.78 8.52
C PHE A 53 14.12 4.20 8.25
N LYS A 54 13.42 4.39 7.13
CA LYS A 54 12.87 5.68 6.69
C LYS A 54 11.43 5.50 6.25
N ILE A 55 10.58 6.46 6.62
CA ILE A 55 9.20 6.57 6.15
C ILE A 55 9.05 7.92 5.46
N TRP A 56 8.48 7.92 4.25
CA TRP A 56 8.22 9.11 3.48
C TRP A 56 6.73 9.26 3.22
N ILE A 57 6.10 10.17 3.96
CA ILE A 57 4.70 10.58 3.79
C ILE A 57 4.71 12.11 3.95
N PRO A 58 4.76 12.87 2.85
CA PRO A 58 4.87 14.32 2.90
C PRO A 58 3.53 14.97 3.29
N PRO A 59 3.57 16.08 4.06
CA PRO A 59 2.39 16.91 4.28
C PRO A 59 1.86 17.50 2.98
N ALA A 60 0.54 17.65 2.91
CA ALA A 60 -0.15 18.20 1.75
C ALA A 60 -0.48 19.70 1.94
N ILE A 61 -0.61 20.45 0.84
CA ILE A 61 -1.14 21.82 0.89
C ILE A 61 -2.57 21.75 1.43
N GLY A 62 -2.89 22.63 2.40
CA GLY A 62 -4.16 22.66 3.10
C GLY A 62 -4.19 21.79 4.37
N GLU A 63 -3.15 20.99 4.63
CA GLU A 63 -3.06 20.17 5.83
C GLU A 63 -2.85 21.05 7.09
N GLN A 64 -3.60 20.77 8.14
CA GLN A 64 -3.44 21.42 9.44
C GLN A 64 -2.35 20.71 10.24
N VAL A 65 -1.39 21.48 10.72
CA VAL A 65 -0.21 20.96 11.40
C VAL A 65 0.06 21.67 12.73
N LEU A 66 0.77 20.98 13.62
CA LEU A 66 1.39 21.55 14.80
C LEU A 66 2.84 21.92 14.48
N ILE A 67 3.23 23.16 14.76
CA ILE A 67 4.61 23.61 14.68
C ILE A 67 5.15 23.90 16.09
N ALA A 68 6.37 23.45 16.35
CA ALA A 68 7.12 23.76 17.56
C ALA A 68 8.26 24.71 17.22
N CYS A 69 8.41 25.78 17.99
CA CYS A 69 9.48 26.77 17.86
C CYS A 69 10.39 26.68 19.08
N ILE A 70 11.65 26.34 18.90
CA ILE A 70 12.59 26.19 20.01
C ILE A 70 12.80 27.54 20.67
N GLY A 71 12.55 27.60 21.99
CA GLY A 71 12.61 28.87 22.76
C GLY A 71 11.60 29.93 22.33
N GLY A 72 10.53 29.54 21.60
CA GLY A 72 9.54 30.48 21.07
C GLY A 72 10.01 31.31 19.87
N ASN A 73 11.17 30.98 19.27
CA ASN A 73 11.66 31.63 18.08
C ASN A 73 11.09 30.94 16.78
N PRO A 74 10.26 31.64 15.98
CA PRO A 74 9.68 31.08 14.76
C PRO A 74 10.69 30.66 13.70
N GLU A 75 11.91 31.19 13.70
CA GLU A 75 13.00 30.79 12.78
C GLU A 75 13.50 29.36 13.03
N THR A 76 13.25 28.83 14.24
CA THR A 76 13.63 27.46 14.63
C THR A 76 12.46 26.47 14.48
N ALA A 77 11.38 26.88 13.83
CA ALA A 77 10.16 26.10 13.73
C ALA A 77 10.37 24.78 13.00
N MET A 78 9.68 23.76 13.49
CA MET A 78 9.55 22.46 12.83
C MET A 78 8.14 21.93 12.99
N ILE A 79 7.66 21.13 12.02
CA ILE A 79 6.38 20.45 12.16
C ILE A 79 6.57 19.22 13.04
N ILE A 80 5.73 19.09 14.08
CA ILE A 80 5.78 18.00 15.05
C ILE A 80 4.59 17.02 14.93
N GLY A 81 3.59 17.34 14.13
CA GLY A 81 2.43 16.48 13.89
C GLY A 81 1.40 17.14 13.00
N SER A 82 0.44 16.32 12.57
CA SER A 82 -0.70 16.72 11.74
C SER A 82 -1.99 16.58 12.54
N LEU A 83 -2.98 17.39 12.21
CA LEU A 83 -4.31 17.40 12.83
C LEU A 83 -5.37 17.21 11.75
N TYR A 84 -6.39 16.42 12.07
CA TYR A 84 -7.60 16.40 11.24
C TYR A 84 -8.30 17.76 11.29
N SER A 85 -8.93 18.13 10.21
CA SER A 85 -9.68 19.36 10.06
C SER A 85 -10.93 19.15 9.22
N ASP A 86 -11.82 20.13 9.13
CA ASP A 86 -13.01 20.04 8.29
C ASP A 86 -12.67 19.83 6.82
N ASN A 87 -11.54 20.36 6.36
CA ASN A 87 -11.06 20.18 4.99
C ASN A 87 -10.31 18.84 4.78
N ASN A 88 -9.77 18.28 5.85
CA ASN A 88 -9.04 17.00 5.85
C ASN A 88 -9.52 16.14 7.03
N PRO A 89 -10.72 15.56 6.93
CA PRO A 89 -11.31 14.74 7.99
C PRO A 89 -10.57 13.42 8.18
N ALA A 90 -10.79 12.79 9.34
CA ALA A 90 -10.28 11.45 9.59
C ALA A 90 -10.79 10.45 8.54
N PRO A 91 -9.93 9.57 8.00
CA PRO A 91 -10.33 8.59 6.99
C PRO A 91 -11.09 7.38 7.56
N GLY A 92 -11.13 7.23 8.87
CA GLY A 92 -11.80 6.14 9.58
C GLY A 92 -12.79 6.65 10.63
N ASN A 93 -13.65 5.76 11.11
CA ASN A 93 -14.67 6.05 12.11
C ASN A 93 -14.79 5.00 13.22
N SER A 94 -13.92 4.00 13.24
CA SER A 94 -13.83 2.97 14.27
C SER A 94 -12.52 3.06 15.03
N LEU A 95 -12.57 2.86 16.36
CA LEU A 95 -11.37 2.75 17.19
C LEU A 95 -10.64 1.40 17.04
N LYS A 96 -11.19 0.49 16.24
CA LYS A 96 -10.65 -0.85 16.00
C LYS A 96 -10.15 -1.02 14.56
N GLU A 97 -9.88 0.07 13.88
CA GLU A 97 -9.34 0.03 12.53
C GLU A 97 -8.08 0.86 12.37
N MET A 98 -7.23 0.45 11.47
CA MET A 98 -6.13 1.22 10.92
C MET A 98 -6.47 1.51 9.46
N VAL A 99 -6.43 2.78 9.06
CA VAL A 99 -6.74 3.18 7.68
C VAL A 99 -5.65 4.10 7.14
N ILE A 100 -5.17 3.80 5.95
CA ILE A 100 -4.29 4.66 5.16
C ILE A 100 -4.99 4.93 3.84
N THR A 101 -5.19 6.20 3.51
CA THR A 101 -5.74 6.63 2.22
C THR A 101 -4.68 7.40 1.44
N THR A 102 -4.77 7.34 0.12
CA THR A 102 -3.87 8.05 -0.79
C THR A 102 -4.65 9.05 -1.67
N PRO A 103 -3.98 10.08 -2.23
CA PRO A 103 -4.65 11.09 -3.06
C PRO A 103 -5.36 10.55 -4.30
N ASP A 104 -4.95 9.39 -4.82
CA ASP A 104 -5.56 8.72 -5.97
C ASP A 104 -6.72 7.77 -5.60
N GLY A 105 -7.09 7.73 -4.31
CA GLY A 105 -8.21 6.96 -3.79
C GLY A 105 -7.90 5.51 -3.41
N ALA A 106 -6.61 5.10 -3.39
CA ALA A 106 -6.27 3.80 -2.84
C ALA A 106 -6.44 3.80 -1.31
N VAL A 107 -6.87 2.66 -0.77
CA VAL A 107 -7.12 2.46 0.66
C VAL A 107 -6.46 1.17 1.12
N ILE A 108 -5.66 1.26 2.18
CA ILE A 108 -5.14 0.11 2.92
C ILE A 108 -5.80 0.15 4.30
N ARG A 109 -6.54 -0.90 4.65
CA ARG A 109 -7.30 -0.98 5.90
C ARG A 109 -7.06 -2.31 6.59
N TYR A 110 -6.86 -2.26 7.90
CA TYR A 110 -6.97 -3.41 8.77
C TYR A 110 -8.14 -3.19 9.73
N ASP A 111 -9.11 -4.10 9.71
CA ASP A 111 -10.25 -4.13 10.60
C ASP A 111 -10.01 -5.21 11.67
N ALA A 112 -9.88 -4.80 12.92
CA ALA A 112 -9.63 -5.72 14.02
C ALA A 112 -10.86 -6.53 14.44
N ASP A 113 -12.09 -6.03 14.23
CA ASP A 113 -13.31 -6.79 14.52
C ASP A 113 -13.50 -7.93 13.52
N GLY A 114 -13.26 -7.67 12.24
CA GLY A 114 -13.30 -8.68 11.19
C GLY A 114 -12.00 -9.46 11.01
N SER A 115 -10.91 -9.06 11.71
CA SER A 115 -9.54 -9.59 11.49
C SER A 115 -9.14 -9.59 10.02
N ALA A 116 -9.51 -8.54 9.30
CA ALA A 116 -9.40 -8.45 7.85
C ALA A 116 -8.45 -7.34 7.41
N LEU A 117 -7.49 -7.70 6.54
CA LEU A 117 -6.65 -6.74 5.83
C LEU A 117 -7.17 -6.59 4.40
N THR A 118 -7.47 -5.35 4.00
CA THR A 118 -7.87 -5.02 2.64
C THR A 118 -6.96 -3.96 2.03
N ALA A 119 -6.72 -4.07 0.73
CA ALA A 119 -6.02 -3.07 -0.06
C ALA A 119 -6.77 -2.92 -1.39
N THR A 120 -7.35 -1.73 -1.62
CA THR A 120 -8.27 -1.48 -2.74
C THR A 120 -7.96 -0.15 -3.43
N GLY A 121 -8.58 0.09 -4.59
CA GLY A 121 -8.41 1.34 -5.34
C GLY A 121 -7.11 1.47 -6.13
N MET A 122 -6.19 0.52 -6.00
CA MET A 122 -4.93 0.50 -6.74
C MET A 122 -5.14 -0.01 -8.17
N LYS A 123 -4.39 0.55 -9.12
CA LYS A 123 -4.33 0.03 -10.51
C LYS A 123 -3.46 -1.20 -10.62
N THR A 124 -2.37 -1.25 -9.85
CA THR A 124 -1.39 -2.34 -9.88
C THR A 124 -0.86 -2.60 -8.47
N ALA A 125 -0.56 -3.86 -8.18
CA ALA A 125 0.21 -4.26 -7.01
C ALA A 125 1.36 -5.15 -7.49
N SER A 126 2.58 -4.89 -7.00
CA SER A 126 3.76 -5.69 -7.30
C SER A 126 4.42 -6.13 -6.01
N LEU A 127 4.68 -7.42 -5.90
CA LEU A 127 5.43 -8.01 -4.79
C LEU A 127 6.60 -8.78 -5.38
N GLU A 128 7.81 -8.34 -5.08
CA GLU A 128 9.05 -8.97 -5.52
C GLU A 128 9.81 -9.53 -4.32
N ALA A 129 10.22 -10.80 -4.40
CA ALA A 129 11.03 -11.45 -3.39
C ALA A 129 12.09 -12.31 -4.09
N SER A 130 13.35 -12.22 -3.66
CA SER A 130 14.47 -12.94 -4.28
C SER A 130 14.48 -14.44 -3.99
N VAL A 131 13.71 -14.91 -3.01
CA VAL A 131 13.66 -16.32 -2.61
C VAL A 131 12.27 -16.90 -2.75
N SER A 132 11.27 -16.37 -2.04
CA SER A 132 9.92 -16.94 -2.06
C SER A 132 8.86 -15.97 -1.54
N VAL A 133 7.62 -16.17 -1.99
CA VAL A 133 6.40 -15.64 -1.38
C VAL A 133 5.56 -16.82 -0.93
N THR A 134 5.21 -16.88 0.34
CA THR A 134 4.40 -17.96 0.91
C THR A 134 3.03 -17.46 1.33
N LEU A 135 1.96 -18.09 0.83
CA LEU A 135 0.58 -17.84 1.22
C LEU A 135 0.07 -19.06 2.01
N LYS A 136 -0.16 -18.90 3.33
CA LYS A 136 -0.74 -19.93 4.19
C LYS A 136 -2.22 -19.66 4.38
N THR A 137 -3.04 -20.21 3.53
CA THR A 137 -4.49 -20.02 3.53
C THR A 137 -5.18 -21.22 2.91
N PRO A 138 -6.39 -21.59 3.33
CA PRO A 138 -7.17 -22.63 2.66
C PRO A 138 -7.48 -22.32 1.20
N VAL A 139 -7.60 -21.02 0.83
CA VAL A 139 -7.96 -20.59 -0.52
C VAL A 139 -7.08 -19.44 -0.98
N VAL A 140 -6.58 -19.54 -2.21
CA VAL A 140 -6.03 -18.41 -2.99
C VAL A 140 -6.90 -18.27 -4.23
N GLU A 141 -7.58 -17.14 -4.39
CA GLU A 141 -8.48 -16.87 -5.50
C GLU A 141 -7.86 -15.89 -6.49
N CYS A 142 -7.80 -16.27 -7.77
CA CYS A 142 -7.49 -15.39 -8.88
C CYS A 142 -8.74 -15.27 -9.76
N THR A 143 -9.40 -14.13 -9.73
CA THR A 143 -10.74 -13.93 -10.34
C THR A 143 -10.71 -13.83 -11.86
N GLN A 144 -9.56 -13.58 -12.49
CA GLN A 144 -9.45 -13.38 -13.93
C GLN A 144 -8.40 -14.31 -14.55
N HIS A 145 -7.15 -13.99 -14.46
CA HIS A 145 -6.08 -14.70 -15.16
C HIS A 145 -4.88 -14.91 -14.24
N LEU A 146 -4.46 -16.17 -14.11
CA LEU A 146 -3.22 -16.55 -13.43
C LEU A 146 -2.17 -16.88 -14.49
N LYS A 147 -1.06 -16.14 -14.50
CA LYS A 147 0.11 -16.44 -15.33
C LYS A 147 1.27 -16.89 -14.44
N ALA A 148 1.74 -18.10 -14.63
CA ALA A 148 2.88 -18.66 -13.94
C ALA A 148 3.84 -19.31 -14.95
N ALA A 149 5.13 -19.35 -14.64
CA ALA A 149 6.10 -20.08 -15.46
C ALA A 149 5.95 -21.59 -15.28
N THR A 150 5.71 -22.02 -14.05
CA THR A 150 5.44 -23.42 -13.67
C THR A 150 4.39 -23.45 -12.58
N PHE A 151 3.73 -24.58 -12.41
CA PHE A 151 2.86 -24.86 -11.26
C PHE A 151 3.02 -26.30 -10.80
N ASP A 152 2.82 -26.56 -9.52
CA ASP A 152 2.81 -27.88 -8.92
C ASP A 152 1.52 -28.04 -8.09
N ILE A 153 0.75 -29.08 -8.36
CA ILE A 153 -0.51 -29.41 -7.69
C ILE A 153 -0.34 -30.78 -7.04
N THR A 154 -0.18 -30.81 -5.72
CA THR A 154 0.21 -32.02 -4.99
C THR A 154 -0.96 -32.90 -4.55
N GLU A 155 -2.16 -32.32 -4.37
CA GLU A 155 -3.33 -33.04 -3.84
C GLU A 155 -4.47 -33.17 -4.85
N GLY A 156 -4.29 -32.65 -6.06
CA GLY A 156 -5.29 -32.70 -7.12
C GLY A 156 -6.14 -31.44 -7.24
N GLY A 157 -7.06 -31.43 -8.19
CA GLY A 157 -7.91 -30.28 -8.51
C GLY A 157 -8.85 -30.58 -9.66
N THR A 158 -9.71 -29.61 -9.99
CA THR A 158 -10.64 -29.67 -11.14
C THR A 158 -10.28 -28.61 -12.14
N MET A 159 -10.32 -28.93 -13.42
CA MET A 159 -10.20 -27.98 -14.52
C MET A 159 -11.49 -28.00 -15.33
N THR A 160 -12.08 -26.83 -15.59
CA THR A 160 -13.32 -26.69 -16.36
C THR A 160 -13.08 -25.73 -17.52
N GLY A 161 -13.63 -26.06 -18.70
CA GLY A 161 -13.43 -25.29 -19.92
C GLY A 161 -12.39 -25.91 -20.83
N ASP A 162 -11.98 -25.19 -21.88
CA ASP A 162 -11.03 -25.67 -22.87
C ASP A 162 -9.60 -25.57 -22.37
N ILE A 163 -8.85 -26.67 -22.44
CA ILE A 163 -7.44 -26.73 -22.10
C ILE A 163 -6.65 -26.98 -23.37
N LYS A 164 -5.79 -26.05 -23.77
CA LYS A 164 -4.84 -26.22 -24.86
C LYS A 164 -3.45 -26.56 -24.30
N HIS A 165 -2.95 -27.73 -24.63
CA HIS A 165 -1.55 -28.10 -24.45
C HIS A 165 -0.80 -27.88 -25.77
N SER A 166 0.35 -27.20 -25.73
CA SER A 166 1.23 -27.02 -26.89
C SER A 166 2.69 -26.96 -26.47
N GLY A 167 3.55 -27.68 -27.18
CA GLY A 167 4.96 -27.83 -26.83
C GLY A 167 5.18 -28.75 -25.64
N GLY A 168 6.28 -29.50 -25.63
CA GLY A 168 6.54 -30.52 -24.62
C GLY A 168 5.61 -31.73 -24.71
N SER A 169 5.41 -32.44 -23.61
CA SER A 169 4.55 -33.63 -23.53
C SER A 169 3.54 -33.52 -22.42
N PHE A 170 2.33 -34.01 -22.63
CA PHE A 170 1.33 -34.25 -21.63
C PHE A 170 1.34 -35.73 -21.22
N THR A 171 1.79 -36.02 -20.00
CA THR A 171 2.02 -37.38 -19.50
C THR A 171 1.12 -37.68 -18.31
N SER A 172 0.48 -38.85 -18.30
CA SER A 172 -0.31 -39.37 -17.17
C SER A 172 0.17 -40.78 -16.85
N ASN A 173 0.57 -41.06 -15.61
CA ASN A 173 1.08 -42.33 -15.13
C ASN A 173 2.18 -42.94 -16.05
N GLY A 174 3.08 -42.11 -16.56
CA GLY A 174 4.18 -42.54 -17.45
C GLY A 174 3.79 -42.70 -18.90
N VAL A 175 2.53 -42.54 -19.29
CA VAL A 175 2.05 -42.60 -20.66
C VAL A 175 1.93 -41.18 -21.23
N GLN A 176 2.58 -40.91 -22.36
CA GLN A 176 2.41 -39.66 -23.09
C GLN A 176 1.04 -39.67 -23.76
N VAL A 177 0.11 -38.83 -23.30
CA VAL A 177 -1.30 -38.88 -23.72
C VAL A 177 -1.52 -38.32 -25.11
N ASP A 178 -0.75 -37.28 -25.45
CA ASP A 178 -0.82 -36.59 -26.77
C ASP A 178 -0.07 -37.30 -27.91
N ASN A 179 0.72 -38.35 -27.63
CA ASN A 179 1.44 -39.12 -28.62
C ASN A 179 1.74 -40.53 -28.10
N HIS A 180 0.77 -41.45 -28.23
CA HIS A 180 0.95 -42.86 -27.89
C HIS A 180 0.28 -43.76 -28.93
N GLY A 181 0.79 -44.98 -29.05
CA GLY A 181 0.25 -46.01 -29.97
C GLY A 181 -0.35 -47.17 -29.18
N HIS A 182 -1.31 -47.83 -29.78
CA HIS A 182 -1.89 -49.09 -29.30
C HIS A 182 -1.38 -50.26 -30.13
N GLY A 183 -0.79 -51.25 -29.47
CA GLY A 183 -0.36 -52.49 -30.13
C GLY A 183 -1.53 -53.49 -30.27
N GLY A 184 -1.44 -54.38 -31.28
CA GLY A 184 -2.42 -55.46 -31.49
C GLY A 184 -3.75 -55.03 -32.13
N VAL A 185 -3.80 -53.86 -32.76
CA VAL A 185 -4.98 -53.36 -33.49
C VAL A 185 -4.73 -53.51 -34.99
N GLU A 186 -5.65 -54.13 -35.70
CA GLU A 186 -5.61 -54.16 -37.18
C GLU A 186 -6.13 -52.82 -37.74
N PRO A 187 -5.51 -52.30 -38.82
CA PRO A 187 -6.01 -51.10 -39.50
C PRO A 187 -7.40 -51.34 -40.07
N GLY A 188 -8.38 -50.55 -39.66
CA GLY A 188 -9.76 -50.61 -40.16
C GLY A 188 -10.22 -49.24 -40.68
N GLY A 189 -11.23 -49.22 -41.58
CA GLY A 189 -11.82 -48.01 -42.14
C GLY A 189 -12.83 -47.29 -41.19
N SER A 190 -13.05 -47.79 -39.99
CA SER A 190 -14.02 -47.25 -39.03
C SER A 190 -13.30 -46.51 -37.89
N TRP A 191 -13.90 -45.41 -37.42
CA TRP A 191 -13.41 -44.65 -36.27
C TRP A 191 -13.98 -45.24 -34.98
N THR A 192 -13.19 -45.24 -33.93
CA THR A 192 -13.72 -45.52 -32.58
C THR A 192 -14.65 -44.39 -32.17
N GLN A 193 -15.76 -44.73 -31.51
CA GLN A 193 -16.59 -43.71 -30.90
C GLN A 193 -15.80 -43.04 -29.78
N GLY A 194 -15.93 -41.68 -29.65
CA GLY A 194 -15.26 -40.95 -28.63
C GLY A 194 -15.64 -41.44 -27.22
N THR A 195 -14.81 -41.13 -26.26
CA THR A 195 -15.09 -41.41 -24.84
C THR A 195 -16.38 -40.67 -24.41
N LYS A 196 -17.30 -41.42 -23.80
CA LYS A 196 -18.52 -40.86 -23.17
C LYS A 196 -18.18 -40.24 -21.85
#